data_054b755640aa437c8e8e15e77294cb56
#
_entry.id   054b755640aa437c8e8e15e77294cb56
#
_cell.length_a   1.000
_cell.length_b   1.000
_cell.length_c   1.000
_cell.angle_alpha   90.00
_cell.angle_beta   90.00
_cell.angle_gamma   90.00
#
_symmetry.space_group_name_H-M   'P 1'
#
loop_
_entity.id
_entity.type
_entity.pdbx_description
1 polymer ?
#
loop_
_entity_poly.entity_id
_entity_poly.type
_entity_poly.pdbx_seq_one_letter_code
_entity_poly.pdbx_strand_id
1 'polypeptide(L)'
;MTTLYLVRHGETVDNVAQILQGQTQGQLNEKGIEQAKEVCEKMKDCDIDVFLSSDLKRAYDTCCIIAAPHHKDVEKVPLIRERDWGDFTGKFIPDMKDAKWPDNVETLEKMLSRARNFLTYIKVTYPDKKVLAVGHGLINKAIQSVFNGKP
;
A
#
# COMPACT_ATOMS: atom_id res chain seq x y z
N MET A 1 -12.08 -15.21 -12.74
CA MET A 1 -11.77 -13.77 -12.52
C MET A 1 -11.06 -13.59 -11.18
N THR A 2 -9.96 -12.86 -11.18
CA THR A 2 -9.22 -12.55 -9.96
C THR A 2 -9.97 -11.49 -9.15
N THR A 3 -10.13 -11.71 -7.86
CA THR A 3 -10.75 -10.74 -6.95
C THR A 3 -9.64 -10.08 -6.11
N LEU A 4 -9.63 -8.76 -6.07
CA LEU A 4 -8.65 -8.00 -5.31
C LEU A 4 -9.31 -7.24 -4.16
N TYR A 5 -8.86 -7.52 -2.94
CA TYR A 5 -9.18 -6.73 -1.75
C TYR A 5 -8.00 -5.80 -1.49
N LEU A 6 -8.19 -4.52 -1.71
CA LEU A 6 -7.12 -3.53 -1.60
C LEU A 6 -7.22 -2.81 -0.26
N VAL A 7 -6.15 -2.88 0.52
CA VAL A 7 -6.12 -2.36 1.90
C VAL A 7 -4.97 -1.36 2.02
N ARG A 8 -5.22 -0.26 2.73
CA ARG A 8 -4.17 0.68 3.12
C ARG A 8 -3.60 0.27 4.47
N HIS A 9 -2.27 0.45 4.64
CA HIS A 9 -1.62 0.17 5.93
C HIS A 9 -2.20 1.03 7.05
N GLY A 10 -1.97 0.62 8.30
CA GLY A 10 -2.42 1.35 9.48
C GLY A 10 -1.63 2.63 9.73
N GLU A 11 -2.11 3.41 10.69
CA GLU A 11 -1.47 4.68 11.06
C GLU A 11 -0.04 4.46 11.55
N THR A 12 0.86 5.36 11.17
CA THR A 12 2.28 5.28 11.55
C THR A 12 2.67 6.44 12.45
N VAL A 13 3.82 6.31 13.09
CA VAL A 13 4.43 7.39 13.87
C VAL A 13 4.60 8.64 13.00
N ASP A 14 5.08 8.48 11.75
CA ASP A 14 5.27 9.61 10.84
C ASP A 14 3.96 10.22 10.36
N ASN A 15 2.87 9.45 10.27
CA ASN A 15 1.55 10.01 9.94
C ASN A 15 1.14 11.04 11.00
N VAL A 16 1.28 10.70 12.27
CA VAL A 16 0.93 11.61 13.37
C VAL A 16 1.84 12.84 13.36
N ALA A 17 3.13 12.64 13.11
CA ALA A 17 4.10 13.74 13.06
C ALA A 17 4.00 14.58 11.77
N GLN A 18 3.16 14.18 10.83
CA GLN A 18 2.98 14.83 9.53
C GLN A 18 4.28 14.86 8.71
N ILE A 19 5.04 13.77 8.77
CA ILE A 19 6.26 13.58 7.99
C ILE A 19 5.92 12.81 6.73
N LEU A 20 6.43 13.26 5.59
CA LEU A 20 6.21 12.62 4.31
C LEU A 20 7.09 11.38 4.21
N GLN A 21 6.48 10.20 4.24
CA GLN A 21 7.20 8.93 4.34
C GLN A 21 7.74 8.44 3.00
N GLY A 22 6.95 8.60 1.93
CA GLY A 22 7.35 8.09 0.62
C GLY A 22 7.71 6.62 0.70
N GLN A 23 8.93 6.28 0.30
CA GLN A 23 9.43 4.91 0.30
C GLN A 23 10.31 4.59 1.51
N THR A 24 10.21 5.35 2.60
CA THR A 24 10.82 4.95 3.87
C THR A 24 10.05 3.79 4.49
N GLN A 25 10.69 3.07 5.40
CA GLN A 25 10.05 1.89 6.01
C GLN A 25 8.83 2.25 6.85
N GLY A 26 8.97 3.25 7.69
CA GLY A 26 7.90 3.66 8.60
C GLY A 26 7.70 2.66 9.73
N GLN A 27 6.85 3.02 10.68
CA GLN A 27 6.52 2.15 11.81
C GLN A 27 5.07 2.39 12.22
N LEU A 28 4.30 1.31 12.33
CA LEU A 28 2.93 1.40 12.85
C LEU A 28 2.98 1.87 14.32
N ASN A 29 2.08 2.78 14.67
CA ASN A 29 1.84 3.13 16.07
C ASN A 29 0.75 2.21 16.65
N GLU A 30 0.40 2.42 17.91
CA GLU A 30 -0.62 1.58 18.56
C GLU A 30 -1.96 1.62 17.82
N LYS A 31 -2.37 2.79 17.37
CA LYS A 31 -3.61 2.95 16.61
C LYS A 31 -3.55 2.21 15.28
N GLY A 32 -2.40 2.26 14.60
CA GLY A 32 -2.19 1.54 13.35
C GLY A 32 -2.29 0.03 13.53
N ILE A 33 -1.74 -0.49 14.61
CA ILE A 33 -1.83 -1.92 14.95
C ILE A 33 -3.29 -2.29 15.22
N GLU A 34 -4.03 -1.46 15.95
CA GLU A 34 -5.46 -1.70 16.21
C GLU A 34 -6.27 -1.67 14.91
N GLN A 35 -5.98 -0.74 14.00
CA GLN A 35 -6.63 -0.68 12.70
C GLN A 35 -6.38 -1.95 11.90
N ALA A 36 -5.15 -2.47 11.91
CA ALA A 36 -4.81 -3.72 11.24
C ALA A 36 -5.59 -4.90 11.85
N LYS A 37 -5.72 -4.93 13.16
CA LYS A 37 -6.50 -5.96 13.87
C LYS A 37 -7.99 -5.88 13.52
N GLU A 38 -8.53 -4.68 13.35
CA GLU A 38 -9.93 -4.51 12.92
C GLU A 38 -10.16 -5.08 11.53
N VAL A 39 -9.25 -4.84 10.59
CA VAL A 39 -9.32 -5.42 9.24
C VAL A 39 -9.17 -6.93 9.33
N CYS A 40 -8.26 -7.42 10.16
CA CYS A 40 -8.07 -8.85 10.41
C CYS A 40 -9.39 -9.51 10.84
N GLU A 41 -10.11 -8.91 11.81
CA GLU A 41 -11.40 -9.42 12.26
C GLU A 41 -12.44 -9.46 11.13
N LYS A 42 -12.49 -8.41 10.31
CA LYS A 42 -13.42 -8.34 9.18
C LYS A 42 -13.13 -9.41 8.12
N MET A 43 -11.87 -9.76 7.94
CA MET A 43 -11.43 -10.64 6.86
C MET A 43 -11.18 -12.09 7.30
N LYS A 44 -11.25 -12.39 8.59
CA LYS A 44 -10.86 -13.72 9.10
C LYS A 44 -11.70 -14.85 8.54
N ASP A 45 -12.96 -14.60 8.23
CA ASP A 45 -13.89 -15.60 7.69
C ASP A 45 -13.98 -15.56 6.16
N CYS A 46 -13.21 -14.69 5.50
CA CYS A 46 -13.12 -14.65 4.06
C CYS A 46 -12.08 -15.64 3.56
N ASP A 47 -12.39 -16.32 2.47
CA ASP A 47 -11.48 -17.29 1.85
C ASP A 47 -10.45 -16.55 0.99
N ILE A 48 -9.45 -15.95 1.63
CA ILE A 48 -8.38 -15.27 0.91
C ILE A 48 -7.33 -16.30 0.51
N ASP A 49 -7.02 -16.35 -0.77
CA ASP A 49 -6.05 -17.33 -1.32
C ASP A 49 -4.62 -16.82 -1.21
N VAL A 50 -4.40 -15.51 -1.39
CA VAL A 50 -3.06 -14.92 -1.49
C VAL A 50 -3.02 -13.61 -0.73
N PHE A 51 -1.94 -13.40 0.04
CA PHE A 51 -1.67 -12.14 0.74
C PHE A 51 -0.43 -11.49 0.14
N LEU A 52 -0.59 -10.29 -0.39
CA LEU A 52 0.48 -9.48 -0.94
C LEU A 52 0.61 -8.19 -0.14
N SER A 53 1.82 -7.64 -0.06
CA SER A 53 2.01 -6.33 0.53
C SER A 53 3.13 -5.57 -0.18
N SER A 54 3.07 -4.24 -0.08
CA SER A 54 4.27 -3.45 -0.32
C SER A 54 5.40 -4.01 0.57
N ASP A 55 6.63 -3.92 0.10
CA ASP A 55 7.77 -4.38 0.88
C ASP A 55 8.23 -3.36 1.94
N LEU A 56 7.57 -2.21 2.03
CA LEU A 56 7.83 -1.23 3.09
C LEU A 56 7.23 -1.75 4.41
N LYS A 57 7.99 -1.61 5.49
CA LYS A 57 7.68 -2.25 6.77
C LYS A 57 6.25 -1.97 7.26
N ARG A 58 5.79 -0.71 7.17
CA ARG A 58 4.45 -0.34 7.65
C ARG A 58 3.32 -1.10 6.96
N ALA A 59 3.48 -1.38 5.68
CA ALA A 59 2.49 -2.15 4.91
C ALA A 59 2.65 -3.64 5.17
N TYR A 60 3.87 -4.12 5.19
CA TYR A 60 4.16 -5.53 5.44
C TYR A 60 3.66 -5.96 6.82
N ASP A 61 3.94 -5.17 7.86
CA ASP A 61 3.48 -5.47 9.22
C ASP A 61 1.96 -5.50 9.30
N THR A 62 1.29 -4.55 8.64
CA THR A 62 -0.18 -4.53 8.56
C THR A 62 -0.70 -5.83 7.93
N CYS A 63 -0.12 -6.23 6.81
CA CYS A 63 -0.54 -7.43 6.10
C CYS A 63 -0.30 -8.69 6.93
N CYS A 64 0.81 -8.78 7.63
CA CYS A 64 1.11 -9.93 8.50
C CYS A 64 0.07 -10.08 9.60
N ILE A 65 -0.39 -8.97 10.18
CA ILE A 65 -1.44 -8.99 11.20
C ILE A 65 -2.73 -9.55 10.59
N ILE A 66 -3.11 -9.09 9.40
CA ILE A 66 -4.34 -9.52 8.72
C ILE A 66 -4.26 -10.99 8.32
N ALA A 67 -3.10 -11.43 7.84
CA ALA A 67 -2.90 -12.78 7.33
C ALA A 67 -2.76 -13.85 8.43
N ALA A 68 -2.43 -13.46 9.66
CA ALA A 68 -2.11 -14.41 10.74
C ALA A 68 -3.15 -15.50 10.94
N PRO A 69 -4.49 -15.21 11.03
CA PRO A 69 -5.49 -16.27 11.21
C PRO A 69 -5.63 -17.21 10.01
N HIS A 70 -5.14 -16.80 8.84
CA HIS A 70 -5.25 -17.59 7.61
C HIS A 70 -4.10 -18.58 7.44
N HIS A 71 -3.06 -18.47 8.27
CA HIS A 71 -1.88 -19.34 8.23
C HIS A 71 -1.21 -19.38 6.84
N LYS A 72 -1.13 -18.22 6.20
CA LYS A 72 -0.51 -18.06 4.88
C LYS A 72 0.61 -17.04 4.94
N ASP A 73 1.62 -17.24 4.08
CA ASP A 73 2.73 -16.31 3.97
C ASP A 73 2.31 -15.04 3.23
N VAL A 74 2.99 -13.95 3.52
CA VAL A 74 2.80 -12.67 2.86
C VAL A 74 3.92 -12.48 1.84
N GLU A 75 3.55 -12.27 0.57
CA GLU A 75 4.50 -11.98 -0.49
C GLU A 75 4.74 -10.46 -0.58
N LYS A 76 5.99 -10.06 -0.63
CA LYS A 76 6.39 -8.66 -0.79
C LYS A 76 6.39 -8.29 -2.27
N VAL A 77 5.70 -7.19 -2.62
CA VAL A 77 5.57 -6.72 -4.00
C VAL A 77 5.98 -5.25 -4.08
N PRO A 78 7.21 -4.95 -4.54
CA PRO A 78 7.66 -3.56 -4.62
C PRO A 78 6.83 -2.66 -5.55
N LEU A 79 6.11 -3.23 -6.51
CA LEU A 79 5.26 -2.45 -7.41
C LEU A 79 4.24 -1.59 -6.69
N ILE A 80 3.82 -2.00 -5.50
CA ILE A 80 2.80 -1.27 -4.73
C ILE A 80 3.36 -0.44 -3.58
N ARG A 81 4.65 -0.10 -3.65
CA ARG A 81 5.23 0.92 -2.77
C ARG A 81 4.51 2.25 -2.96
N GLU A 82 4.55 3.07 -1.91
CA GLU A 82 4.03 4.44 -2.04
C GLU A 82 4.83 5.25 -3.05
N ARG A 83 4.28 6.40 -3.43
CA ARG A 83 4.97 7.35 -4.31
C ARG A 83 6.35 7.68 -3.76
N ASP A 84 7.33 7.67 -4.63
CA ASP A 84 8.67 8.16 -4.28
C ASP A 84 8.63 9.68 -4.31
N TRP A 85 8.76 10.29 -3.15
CA TRP A 85 8.71 11.75 -3.02
C TRP A 85 10.07 12.41 -3.24
N GLY A 86 11.11 11.64 -3.58
CA GLY A 86 12.42 12.17 -3.84
C GLY A 86 12.95 13.00 -2.68
N ASP A 87 13.41 14.20 -2.95
CA ASP A 87 13.99 15.08 -1.92
C ASP A 87 12.96 15.61 -0.91
N PHE A 88 11.66 15.46 -1.18
CA PHE A 88 10.63 15.76 -0.18
C PHE A 88 10.51 14.70 0.91
N THR A 89 11.05 13.53 0.70
CA THR A 89 10.98 12.44 1.68
C THR A 89 11.59 12.86 3.01
N GLY A 90 10.86 12.64 4.10
CA GLY A 90 11.31 13.03 5.44
C GLY A 90 10.97 14.46 5.82
N LYS A 91 10.36 15.23 4.94
CA LYS A 91 9.99 16.62 5.21
C LYS A 91 8.68 16.69 5.99
N PHE A 92 8.54 17.79 6.75
CA PHE A 92 7.28 18.11 7.44
C PHE A 92 6.26 18.61 6.41
N ILE A 93 5.11 17.92 6.31
CA ILE A 93 4.13 18.18 5.24
C ILE A 93 3.70 19.65 5.17
N PRO A 94 3.34 20.34 6.28
CA PRO A 94 2.95 21.75 6.20
C PRO A 94 3.99 22.67 5.58
N ASP A 95 5.29 22.37 5.71
CA ASP A 95 6.37 23.19 5.18
C ASP A 95 6.48 23.10 3.65
N MET A 96 5.80 22.13 3.02
CA MET A 96 5.90 21.91 1.58
C MET A 96 4.82 22.60 0.78
N LYS A 97 3.87 23.26 1.44
CA LYS A 97 2.68 23.82 0.78
C LYS A 97 3.03 24.76 -0.38
N ASP A 98 4.00 25.62 -0.20
CA ASP A 98 4.42 26.59 -1.20
C ASP A 98 5.83 26.31 -1.75
N ALA A 99 6.39 25.14 -1.47
CA ALA A 99 7.73 24.77 -1.91
C ALA A 99 7.72 24.33 -3.36
N LYS A 100 8.81 24.58 -4.06
CA LYS A 100 9.02 24.08 -5.40
C LYS A 100 9.28 22.57 -5.32
N TRP A 101 8.59 21.79 -6.15
CA TRP A 101 8.76 20.34 -6.18
C TRP A 101 10.12 19.96 -6.75
N PRO A 102 10.85 19.04 -6.08
CA PRO A 102 12.09 18.50 -6.63
C PRO A 102 11.84 17.73 -7.93
N ASP A 103 12.85 17.70 -8.79
CA ASP A 103 12.76 16.98 -10.06
C ASP A 103 12.69 15.45 -9.89
N ASN A 104 13.13 14.95 -8.73
CA ASN A 104 13.20 13.51 -8.47
C ASN A 104 11.95 12.93 -7.78
N VAL A 105 10.86 13.70 -7.69
CA VAL A 105 9.57 13.16 -7.24
C VAL A 105 9.00 12.28 -8.35
N GLU A 106 8.56 11.08 -7.98
CA GLU A 106 7.95 10.15 -8.94
C GLU A 106 6.74 10.81 -9.62
N THR A 107 6.66 10.69 -10.94
CA THR A 107 5.55 11.26 -11.70
C THR A 107 4.28 10.44 -11.53
N LEU A 108 3.13 11.09 -11.76
CA LEU A 108 1.85 10.38 -11.78
C LEU A 108 1.84 9.27 -12.83
N GLU A 109 2.42 9.52 -14.00
CA GLU A 109 2.51 8.51 -15.07
C GLU A 109 3.26 7.26 -14.62
N LYS A 110 4.35 7.42 -13.89
CA LYS A 110 5.11 6.28 -13.36
C LYS A 110 4.28 5.50 -12.35
N MET A 111 3.54 6.19 -11.48
CA MET A 111 2.63 5.53 -10.54
C MET A 111 1.55 4.75 -11.25
N LEU A 112 0.93 5.34 -12.27
CA LEU A 112 -0.11 4.67 -13.05
C LEU A 112 0.47 3.46 -13.80
N SER A 113 1.69 3.56 -14.29
CA SER A 113 2.39 2.44 -14.93
C SER A 113 2.61 1.30 -13.93
N ARG A 114 3.07 1.60 -12.72
CA ARG A 114 3.23 0.58 -11.66
C ARG A 114 1.89 -0.06 -11.31
N ALA A 115 0.83 0.73 -11.24
CA ALA A 115 -0.51 0.23 -10.96
C ALA A 115 -0.99 -0.73 -12.04
N ARG A 116 -0.79 -0.38 -13.31
CA ARG A 116 -1.14 -1.25 -14.44
C ARG A 116 -0.34 -2.56 -14.38
N ASN A 117 0.95 -2.46 -14.12
CA ASN A 117 1.82 -3.63 -14.01
C ASN A 117 1.40 -4.54 -12.86
N PHE A 118 0.99 -3.96 -11.74
CA PHE A 118 0.49 -4.73 -10.60
C PHE A 118 -0.79 -5.48 -10.95
N LEU A 119 -1.76 -4.81 -11.56
CA LEU A 119 -3.02 -5.46 -11.95
C LEU A 119 -2.77 -6.59 -12.95
N THR A 120 -1.87 -6.38 -13.90
CA THR A 120 -1.47 -7.43 -14.85
C THR A 120 -0.81 -8.60 -14.12
N TYR A 121 0.09 -8.30 -13.19
CA TYR A 121 0.79 -9.31 -12.40
C TYR A 121 -0.18 -10.23 -11.65
N ILE A 122 -1.16 -9.67 -10.92
CA ILE A 122 -2.09 -10.52 -10.17
C ILE A 122 -3.02 -11.31 -11.08
N LYS A 123 -3.42 -10.75 -12.21
CA LYS A 123 -4.29 -11.39 -13.17
C LYS A 123 -3.63 -12.61 -13.82
N VAL A 124 -2.33 -12.47 -14.14
CA VAL A 124 -1.55 -13.54 -14.78
C VAL A 124 -1.11 -14.59 -13.77
N THR A 125 -0.67 -14.14 -12.58
CA THR A 125 -0.09 -15.01 -11.56
C THR A 125 -1.15 -15.74 -10.74
N TYR A 126 -2.28 -15.09 -10.48
CA TYR A 126 -3.34 -15.61 -9.60
C TYR A 126 -4.71 -15.58 -10.26
N PRO A 127 -4.88 -16.28 -11.40
CA PRO A 127 -6.19 -16.34 -12.07
C PRO A 127 -7.22 -17.04 -11.17
N ASP A 128 -8.41 -16.45 -11.10
CA ASP A 128 -9.54 -16.97 -10.32
C ASP A 128 -9.26 -17.09 -8.81
N LYS A 129 -8.31 -16.33 -8.31
CA LYS A 129 -7.96 -16.32 -6.88
C LYS A 129 -8.47 -15.06 -6.19
N LYS A 130 -8.66 -15.15 -4.88
CA LYS A 130 -8.97 -14.02 -4.03
C LYS A 130 -7.66 -13.52 -3.43
N VAL A 131 -7.26 -12.31 -3.80
CA VAL A 131 -5.98 -11.69 -3.41
C VAL A 131 -6.28 -10.53 -2.49
N LEU A 132 -5.63 -10.49 -1.33
CA LEU A 132 -5.64 -9.31 -0.46
C LEU A 132 -4.28 -8.65 -0.55
N ALA A 133 -4.25 -7.35 -0.87
CA ALA A 133 -3.01 -6.60 -1.01
C ALA A 133 -3.03 -5.37 -0.12
N VAL A 134 -1.98 -5.17 0.65
CA VAL A 134 -1.80 -3.98 1.49
C VAL A 134 -0.80 -3.04 0.82
N GLY A 135 -1.28 -1.86 0.48
CA GLY A 135 -0.47 -0.83 -0.14
C GLY A 135 -0.54 0.47 0.66
N HIS A 136 -0.54 1.56 -0.05
CA HIS A 136 -0.46 2.90 0.52
C HIS A 136 -1.50 3.82 -0.10
N GLY A 137 -1.70 5.00 0.49
CA GLY A 137 -2.78 5.90 0.09
C GLY A 137 -2.80 6.26 -1.39
N LEU A 138 -1.68 6.76 -1.93
CA LEU A 138 -1.65 7.22 -3.31
C LEU A 138 -1.56 6.07 -4.32
N ILE A 139 -0.73 5.07 -4.05
CA ILE A 139 -0.63 3.93 -4.97
C ILE A 139 -1.95 3.16 -5.04
N ASN A 140 -2.68 3.04 -3.93
CA ASN A 140 -3.98 2.39 -3.93
C ASN A 140 -4.98 3.19 -4.78
N LYS A 141 -4.93 4.52 -4.71
CA LYS A 141 -5.77 5.37 -5.57
C LYS A 141 -5.41 5.19 -7.04
N ALA A 142 -4.13 5.08 -7.36
CA ALA A 142 -3.68 4.83 -8.73
C ALA A 142 -4.19 3.49 -9.26
N ILE A 143 -4.14 2.46 -8.42
CA ILE A 143 -4.66 1.12 -8.78
C ILE A 143 -6.16 1.18 -9.05
N GLN A 144 -6.92 1.86 -8.19
CA GLN A 144 -8.37 2.03 -8.37
C GLN A 144 -8.68 2.81 -9.65
N SER A 145 -7.91 3.86 -9.92
CA SER A 145 -8.06 4.70 -11.11
C SER A 145 -7.86 3.89 -12.39
N VAL A 146 -6.80 3.10 -12.44
CA VAL A 146 -6.51 2.22 -13.60
C VAL A 146 -7.61 1.18 -13.76
N PHE A 147 -8.03 0.55 -12.67
CA PHE A 147 -9.08 -0.48 -12.70
C PHE A 147 -10.40 0.08 -13.23
N ASN A 148 -10.77 1.29 -12.82
CA ASN A 148 -12.00 1.94 -13.22
C ASN A 148 -11.92 2.64 -14.58
N GLY A 149 -10.73 2.67 -15.22
CA GLY A 149 -10.52 3.35 -16.48
C GLY A 149 -10.56 4.87 -16.39
N LYS A 150 -10.33 5.43 -15.20
CA LYS A 150 -10.30 6.88 -14.96
C LYS A 150 -8.88 7.36 -14.76
N PRO A 151 -8.52 8.54 -15.31
CA PRO A 151 -7.18 9.09 -15.13
C PRO A 151 -6.92 9.59 -13.69
#